data_c1d51a3b122a4259e601c93e48368958
#
_entry.id   c1d51a3b122a4259e601c93e48368958
#
_cell.length_a   1.000
_cell.length_b   1.000
_cell.length_c   1.000
_cell.angle_alpha   90.00
_cell.angle_beta   90.00
_cell.angle_gamma   90.00
#
_symmetry.space_group_name_H-M   'P 1'
#
loop_
_entity.id
_entity.type
_entity.pdbx_description
1 polymer ?
#
loop_
_entity_poly.entity_id
_entity_poly.type
_entity_poly.pdbx_seq_one_letter_code
_entity_poly.pdbx_strand_id
1 'polypeptide(L)'
;MMPVPPSVVTNPPRQWDRCAPPTIYPDPDIVIVDPAFNDLLVGLNAIHRVWTGSIWAEGPAWSGQGQYLVFSDVQGNTQYRYLWETGEVSALRKPSYNSNGNSFDFQGRQLSTQDFFRRVVRWENDGSMTVIADSFEGQPLNSPNDLVPHPDGSIWFTDPPYGARLSEGHPDFAGGPTNPDGRLNPLVGQPDAGAMGGKSRVLPTNTYRWDPSGRLERVLTEEQVPDPNGLCFSPDYKTLYVVSTGKGPGDKVGGNNVIYAFDVQGSKLTNQRLFSDMIVDGVTCGPDGLRVDVYGNLWSGSNAPLGYAGVTVWNPQGKLLGRIRLPEVCANVAFGGPKRDHLFMTASQSLYVLQLLTQGAAPG
;
A
#
# COMPACT_ATOMS: atom_id res chain seq x y z
N MET A 1 -19.36 3.66 -37.21
CA MET A 1 -19.09 3.69 -35.77
C MET A 1 -17.60 3.99 -35.64
N MET A 2 -17.22 5.01 -34.86
CA MET A 2 -15.80 5.19 -34.52
C MET A 2 -15.37 4.02 -33.64
N PRO A 3 -14.15 3.47 -33.84
CA PRO A 3 -13.69 2.37 -33.00
C PRO A 3 -13.60 2.81 -31.54
N VAL A 4 -14.06 1.95 -30.65
CA VAL A 4 -13.91 2.17 -29.20
C VAL A 4 -12.41 2.10 -28.88
N PRO A 5 -11.85 3.09 -28.14
CA PRO A 5 -10.43 3.07 -27.80
C PRO A 5 -10.08 1.86 -26.93
N PRO A 6 -8.90 1.25 -27.10
CA PRO A 6 -8.47 0.15 -26.27
C PRO A 6 -8.38 0.55 -24.80
N SER A 7 -8.92 -0.31 -23.93
CA SER A 7 -8.88 -0.18 -22.47
C SER A 7 -8.58 -1.54 -21.85
N VAL A 8 -8.44 -1.62 -20.53
CA VAL A 8 -8.23 -2.90 -19.84
C VAL A 8 -9.40 -3.88 -20.01
N VAL A 9 -10.59 -3.38 -20.34
CA VAL A 9 -11.82 -4.19 -20.49
C VAL A 9 -12.23 -4.42 -21.94
N THR A 10 -11.51 -3.91 -22.92
CA THR A 10 -11.83 -4.15 -24.36
C THR A 10 -11.24 -5.48 -24.86
N ASN A 11 -11.71 -5.92 -26.01
CA ASN A 11 -11.11 -7.05 -26.74
C ASN A 11 -10.72 -6.59 -28.16
N PRO A 12 -9.42 -6.50 -28.51
CA PRO A 12 -8.27 -6.78 -27.65
C PRO A 12 -8.12 -5.74 -26.53
N PRO A 13 -7.47 -6.10 -25.41
CA PRO A 13 -7.22 -5.18 -24.32
C PRO A 13 -6.12 -4.17 -24.66
N ARG A 14 -6.07 -3.08 -23.91
CA ARG A 14 -4.99 -2.08 -23.99
C ARG A 14 -3.63 -2.73 -23.79
N GLN A 15 -2.67 -2.35 -24.65
CA GLN A 15 -1.28 -2.74 -24.54
C GLN A 15 -0.50 -1.72 -23.73
N TRP A 16 0.55 -2.19 -23.02
CA TRP A 16 1.33 -1.39 -22.07
C TRP A 16 2.84 -1.42 -22.36
N ASP A 17 3.26 -2.04 -23.45
CA ASP A 17 4.67 -2.08 -23.84
C ASP A 17 5.08 -0.81 -24.62
N ARG A 18 6.38 -0.70 -24.93
CA ARG A 18 6.93 0.44 -25.67
C ARG A 18 6.43 0.56 -27.12
N CYS A 19 5.86 -0.50 -27.68
CA CYS A 19 5.29 -0.54 -29.00
C CYS A 19 3.78 -0.31 -29.01
N ALA A 20 3.19 -0.10 -27.83
CA ALA A 20 1.76 0.17 -27.72
C ALA A 20 1.39 1.45 -28.47
N PRO A 21 0.23 1.49 -29.14
CA PRO A 21 -0.27 2.71 -29.76
C PRO A 21 -0.47 3.79 -28.70
N PRO A 22 -0.36 5.08 -29.07
CA PRO A 22 -0.64 6.19 -28.15
C PRO A 22 -2.03 6.08 -27.55
N THR A 23 -2.15 6.44 -26.28
CA THR A 23 -3.44 6.49 -25.59
C THR A 23 -4.29 7.63 -26.15
N ILE A 24 -5.60 7.38 -26.29
CA ILE A 24 -6.59 8.39 -26.68
C ILE A 24 -7.03 9.14 -25.42
N TYR A 25 -7.24 10.44 -25.55
CA TYR A 25 -7.74 11.27 -24.46
C TYR A 25 -9.24 11.56 -24.61
N PRO A 26 -10.00 11.58 -23.52
CA PRO A 26 -9.59 11.18 -22.15
C PRO A 26 -9.24 9.68 -22.10
N ASP A 27 -8.33 9.32 -21.20
CA ASP A 27 -7.93 7.91 -21.01
C ASP A 27 -9.16 7.06 -20.63
N PRO A 28 -9.52 6.03 -21.41
CA PRO A 28 -10.74 5.24 -21.17
C PRO A 28 -10.71 4.43 -19.87
N ASP A 29 -9.54 4.28 -19.25
CA ASP A 29 -9.37 3.57 -17.98
C ASP A 29 -9.44 4.50 -16.76
N ILE A 30 -9.66 5.82 -16.97
CA ILE A 30 -10.03 6.78 -15.93
C ILE A 30 -11.56 6.91 -15.94
N VAL A 31 -12.23 6.35 -14.95
CA VAL A 31 -13.70 6.29 -14.87
C VAL A 31 -14.22 7.38 -13.95
N ILE A 32 -14.95 8.33 -14.53
CA ILE A 32 -15.64 9.38 -13.77
C ILE A 32 -16.95 8.82 -13.24
N VAL A 33 -17.12 8.80 -11.93
CA VAL A 33 -18.37 8.40 -11.26
C VAL A 33 -19.15 9.66 -10.81
N ASP A 34 -18.42 10.62 -10.24
CA ASP A 34 -18.95 11.91 -9.88
C ASP A 34 -18.23 13.02 -10.67
N PRO A 35 -18.92 14.03 -11.21
CA PRO A 35 -18.29 15.13 -11.95
C PRO A 35 -17.17 15.86 -11.21
N ALA A 36 -17.20 15.90 -9.87
CA ALA A 36 -16.13 16.50 -9.06
C ALA A 36 -14.77 15.78 -9.24
N PHE A 37 -14.75 14.56 -9.74
CA PHE A 37 -13.48 13.87 -10.05
C PHE A 37 -12.68 14.58 -11.14
N ASN A 38 -13.36 15.27 -12.08
CA ASN A 38 -12.68 16.03 -13.14
C ASN A 38 -11.78 17.14 -12.60
N ASP A 39 -12.10 17.72 -11.45
CA ASP A 39 -11.31 18.78 -10.82
C ASP A 39 -9.95 18.27 -10.31
N LEU A 40 -9.79 16.95 -10.18
CA LEU A 40 -8.57 16.28 -9.74
C LEU A 40 -7.69 15.79 -10.90
N LEU A 41 -8.20 15.82 -12.15
CA LEU A 41 -7.59 15.16 -13.30
C LEU A 41 -7.01 16.14 -14.32
N VAL A 42 -5.83 15.85 -14.82
CA VAL A 42 -5.30 16.48 -16.02
C VAL A 42 -5.98 15.86 -17.24
N GLY A 43 -6.82 16.64 -17.94
CA GLY A 43 -7.67 16.12 -19.02
C GLY A 43 -6.94 15.55 -20.24
N LEU A 44 -5.66 15.90 -20.43
CA LEU A 44 -4.81 15.42 -21.53
C LEU A 44 -3.65 14.55 -20.99
N ASN A 45 -3.95 13.68 -20.04
CA ASN A 45 -2.98 12.77 -19.48
C ASN A 45 -3.49 11.33 -19.48
N ALA A 46 -2.57 10.39 -19.40
CA ALA A 46 -2.86 8.96 -19.43
C ALA A 46 -2.15 8.23 -18.30
N ILE A 47 -2.66 7.06 -17.97
CA ILE A 47 -2.00 6.11 -17.09
C ILE A 47 -0.78 5.53 -17.84
N HIS A 48 0.39 5.57 -17.23
CA HIS A 48 1.62 4.99 -17.78
C HIS A 48 2.11 3.86 -16.90
N ARG A 49 2.40 2.68 -17.48
CA ARG A 49 3.19 1.65 -16.84
C ARG A 49 4.66 2.00 -17.03
N VAL A 50 5.32 2.43 -15.95
CA VAL A 50 6.72 2.89 -16.01
C VAL A 50 7.72 1.77 -15.73
N TRP A 51 7.27 0.68 -15.12
CA TRP A 51 8.12 -0.48 -14.87
C TRP A 51 7.29 -1.75 -14.61
N THR A 52 7.91 -2.91 -14.87
CA THR A 52 7.41 -4.25 -14.51
C THR A 52 8.59 -5.16 -14.20
N GLY A 53 8.40 -6.12 -13.28
CA GLY A 53 9.46 -7.06 -12.91
C GLY A 53 9.44 -7.50 -11.45
N SER A 54 8.50 -7.05 -10.63
CA SER A 54 8.26 -7.59 -9.28
C SER A 54 7.56 -8.94 -9.35
N ILE A 55 7.62 -9.66 -8.24
CA ILE A 55 6.67 -10.73 -7.93
C ILE A 55 5.42 -10.11 -7.31
N TRP A 56 5.59 -9.23 -6.30
CA TRP A 56 4.52 -8.45 -5.67
C TRP A 56 5.01 -7.07 -5.26
N ALA A 57 4.59 -6.05 -6.05
CA ALA A 57 4.97 -4.66 -5.85
C ALA A 57 4.11 -4.00 -4.78
N GLU A 58 4.76 -3.42 -3.75
CA GLU A 58 4.15 -2.85 -2.56
C GLU A 58 4.84 -1.58 -2.07
N GLY A 59 4.22 -0.94 -1.08
CA GLY A 59 4.80 0.10 -0.23
C GLY A 59 5.48 1.25 -0.97
N PRO A 60 4.83 1.90 -1.95
CA PRO A 60 5.43 3.03 -2.62
C PRO A 60 5.52 4.23 -1.67
N ALA A 61 6.67 4.91 -1.67
CA ALA A 61 6.87 6.14 -0.91
C ALA A 61 7.82 7.10 -1.64
N TRP A 62 7.50 8.38 -1.62
CA TRP A 62 8.26 9.40 -2.33
C TRP A 62 9.28 10.10 -1.43
N SER A 63 10.56 10.07 -1.83
CA SER A 63 11.62 10.88 -1.23
C SER A 63 11.65 12.27 -1.86
N GLY A 64 11.14 13.27 -1.16
CA GLY A 64 11.18 14.66 -1.62
C GLY A 64 12.59 15.22 -1.71
N GLN A 65 13.50 14.77 -0.86
CA GLN A 65 14.91 15.17 -0.87
C GLN A 65 15.69 14.47 -1.99
N GLY A 66 15.48 13.17 -2.14
CA GLY A 66 16.21 12.35 -3.12
C GLY A 66 15.60 12.35 -4.51
N GLN A 67 14.39 12.89 -4.69
CA GLN A 67 13.63 12.92 -5.95
C GLN A 67 13.52 11.52 -6.58
N TYR A 68 13.15 10.53 -5.76
CA TYR A 68 12.88 9.16 -6.20
C TYR A 68 11.72 8.56 -5.42
N LEU A 69 11.06 7.59 -6.04
CA LEU A 69 10.11 6.71 -5.37
C LEU A 69 10.85 5.46 -4.89
N VAL A 70 10.69 5.07 -3.63
CA VAL A 70 11.01 3.73 -3.18
C VAL A 70 9.76 2.86 -3.25
N PHE A 71 9.92 1.58 -3.59
CA PHE A 71 8.86 0.57 -3.49
C PHE A 71 9.46 -0.80 -3.23
N SER A 72 8.67 -1.70 -2.69
CA SER A 72 9.09 -3.05 -2.30
C SER A 72 8.61 -4.09 -3.32
N ASP A 73 9.44 -5.05 -3.63
CA ASP A 73 9.04 -6.37 -4.12
C ASP A 73 9.11 -7.32 -2.93
N VAL A 74 7.98 -7.54 -2.28
CA VAL A 74 7.89 -8.26 -1.00
C VAL A 74 8.43 -9.67 -1.16
N GLN A 75 7.88 -10.44 -2.09
CA GLN A 75 8.28 -11.82 -2.36
C GLN A 75 9.66 -11.90 -3.04
N GLY A 76 10.00 -10.95 -3.91
CA GLY A 76 11.30 -10.84 -4.55
C GLY A 76 12.41 -10.36 -3.62
N ASN A 77 12.09 -10.08 -2.35
CA ASN A 77 13.03 -9.66 -1.32
C ASN A 77 13.95 -8.51 -1.75
N THR A 78 13.35 -7.52 -2.44
CA THR A 78 14.10 -6.40 -3.02
C THR A 78 13.33 -5.10 -2.82
N GLN A 79 14.00 -4.08 -2.34
CA GLN A 79 13.51 -2.70 -2.47
C GLN A 79 14.08 -2.09 -3.75
N TYR A 80 13.21 -1.49 -4.54
CA TYR A 80 13.57 -0.74 -5.74
C TYR A 80 13.43 0.75 -5.49
N ARG A 81 14.10 1.53 -6.34
CA ARG A 81 13.87 2.96 -6.48
C ARG A 81 13.63 3.31 -7.94
N TYR A 82 12.61 4.13 -8.19
CA TYR A 82 12.35 4.77 -9.47
C TYR A 82 12.92 6.19 -9.41
N LEU A 83 13.88 6.50 -10.26
CA LEU A 83 14.53 7.81 -10.34
C LEU A 83 13.68 8.74 -11.21
N TRP A 84 13.24 9.85 -10.64
CA TRP A 84 12.37 10.79 -11.35
C TRP A 84 13.01 11.37 -12.62
N GLU A 85 14.26 11.75 -12.53
CA GLU A 85 14.97 12.44 -13.60
C GLU A 85 15.16 11.57 -14.86
N THR A 86 15.44 10.28 -14.68
CA THR A 86 15.77 9.37 -15.77
C THR A 86 14.64 8.39 -16.11
N GLY A 87 13.66 8.20 -15.20
CA GLY A 87 12.64 7.17 -15.32
C GLY A 87 13.17 5.75 -15.13
N GLU A 88 14.41 5.58 -14.65
CA GLU A 88 15.02 4.28 -14.45
C GLU A 88 14.64 3.68 -13.09
N VAL A 89 14.46 2.36 -13.08
CA VAL A 89 14.29 1.59 -11.83
C VAL A 89 15.53 0.77 -11.56
N SER A 90 16.04 0.86 -10.33
CA SER A 90 17.18 0.10 -9.88
C SER A 90 16.95 -0.48 -8.49
N ALA A 91 17.61 -1.59 -8.16
CA ALA A 91 17.59 -2.12 -6.82
C ALA A 91 18.26 -1.15 -5.84
N LEU A 92 17.54 -0.78 -4.78
CA LEU A 92 18.04 0.05 -3.70
C LEU A 92 18.65 -0.82 -2.59
N ARG A 93 17.96 -1.92 -2.22
CA ARG A 93 18.41 -2.91 -1.23
C ARG A 93 18.03 -4.31 -1.66
N LYS A 94 19.00 -5.21 -1.59
CA LYS A 94 18.81 -6.65 -1.83
C LYS A 94 19.83 -7.42 -1.00
N PRO A 95 19.42 -8.20 0.02
CA PRO A 95 18.04 -8.42 0.47
C PRO A 95 17.42 -7.18 1.14
N SER A 96 16.12 -7.04 1.02
CA SER A 96 15.31 -6.03 1.72
C SER A 96 14.72 -6.57 3.03
N TYR A 97 14.94 -7.85 3.30
CA TYR A 97 14.30 -8.62 4.36
C TYR A 97 12.77 -8.66 4.25
N ASN A 98 12.32 -8.82 2.99
CA ASN A 98 10.92 -8.83 2.62
C ASN A 98 10.21 -7.57 3.15
N SER A 99 10.80 -6.40 2.84
CA SER A 99 10.14 -5.15 3.19
C SER A 99 8.81 -5.04 2.46
N ASN A 100 7.81 -4.46 3.14
CA ASN A 100 6.49 -4.24 2.60
C ASN A 100 6.23 -2.73 2.53
N GLY A 101 5.54 -2.12 3.49
CA GLY A 101 5.26 -0.70 3.52
C GLY A 101 6.49 0.18 3.69
N ASN A 102 6.50 1.34 3.05
CA ASN A 102 7.50 2.37 3.24
C ASN A 102 6.84 3.73 3.43
N SER A 103 7.56 4.63 4.08
CA SER A 103 7.24 6.05 4.17
C SER A 103 8.51 6.86 4.39
N PHE A 104 8.41 8.18 4.36
CA PHE A 104 9.47 9.08 4.80
C PHE A 104 8.96 9.93 5.95
N ASP A 105 9.75 10.02 7.03
CA ASP A 105 9.39 10.88 8.13
C ASP A 105 9.61 12.38 7.82
N PHE A 106 9.23 13.26 8.74
CA PHE A 106 9.34 14.70 8.55
C PHE A 106 10.80 15.21 8.51
N GLN A 107 11.78 14.36 8.81
CA GLN A 107 13.22 14.62 8.64
C GLN A 107 13.77 14.03 7.34
N GLY A 108 12.91 13.44 6.49
CA GLY A 108 13.28 12.82 5.22
C GLY A 108 13.98 11.46 5.36
N ARG A 109 13.90 10.82 6.54
CA ARG A 109 14.44 9.48 6.77
C ARG A 109 13.45 8.42 6.34
N GLN A 110 13.92 7.40 5.63
CA GLN A 110 13.05 6.32 5.18
C GLN A 110 12.64 5.42 6.34
N LEU A 111 11.35 5.20 6.47
CA LEU A 111 10.74 4.18 7.32
C LEU A 111 10.40 2.96 6.46
N SER A 112 10.49 1.76 7.02
CA SER A 112 10.20 0.53 6.31
C SER A 112 9.71 -0.54 7.27
N THR A 113 8.72 -1.32 6.85
CA THR A 113 8.37 -2.58 7.51
C THR A 113 9.19 -3.72 6.92
N GLN A 114 9.53 -4.71 7.71
CA GLN A 114 10.29 -5.89 7.29
C GLN A 114 9.63 -7.16 7.82
N ASP A 115 8.94 -7.89 6.94
CA ASP A 115 8.19 -9.09 7.30
C ASP A 115 9.09 -10.20 7.83
N PHE A 116 10.26 -10.40 7.21
CA PHE A 116 11.18 -11.47 7.63
C PHE A 116 11.64 -11.35 9.08
N PHE A 117 11.99 -10.13 9.51
CA PHE A 117 12.40 -9.89 10.88
C PHE A 117 11.27 -9.43 11.79
N ARG A 118 10.04 -9.30 11.24
CA ARG A 118 8.85 -8.91 12.01
C ARG A 118 9.06 -7.59 12.75
N ARG A 119 9.54 -6.57 12.01
CA ARG A 119 9.95 -5.30 12.62
C ARG A 119 9.67 -4.10 11.74
N VAL A 120 9.64 -2.94 12.37
CA VAL A 120 9.66 -1.61 11.73
C VAL A 120 11.06 -1.03 11.90
N VAL A 121 11.62 -0.48 10.82
CA VAL A 121 12.96 0.10 10.82
C VAL A 121 12.94 1.52 10.26
N ARG A 122 13.96 2.30 10.63
CA ARG A 122 14.23 3.61 10.06
C ARG A 122 15.68 3.63 9.55
N TRP A 123 15.82 4.06 8.30
CA TRP A 123 17.11 4.30 7.70
C TRP A 123 17.53 5.73 7.98
N GLU A 124 18.63 5.89 8.70
CA GLU A 124 19.16 7.19 9.10
C GLU A 124 19.91 7.84 7.94
N ASN A 125 20.14 9.17 8.01
CA ASN A 125 20.80 9.93 6.96
C ASN A 125 22.28 9.54 6.75
N ASP A 126 22.90 8.91 7.73
CA ASP A 126 24.28 8.37 7.63
C ASP A 126 24.32 6.97 7.01
N GLY A 127 23.15 6.41 6.62
CA GLY A 127 23.03 5.07 6.05
C GLY A 127 22.90 3.95 7.08
N SER A 128 22.98 4.24 8.38
CA SER A 128 22.70 3.26 9.43
C SER A 128 21.22 2.94 9.52
N MET A 129 20.87 1.85 10.20
CA MET A 129 19.49 1.41 10.38
C MET A 129 19.17 1.32 11.88
N THR A 130 18.08 1.96 12.28
CA THR A 130 17.51 1.88 13.62
C THR A 130 16.28 0.98 13.61
N VAL A 131 16.23 -0.01 14.50
CA VAL A 131 15.00 -0.78 14.76
C VAL A 131 14.08 0.10 15.61
N ILE A 132 12.89 0.38 15.09
CA ILE A 132 11.86 1.19 15.75
C ILE A 132 11.01 0.31 16.66
N ALA A 133 10.56 -0.84 16.17
CA ALA A 133 9.77 -1.79 16.92
C ALA A 133 9.95 -3.20 16.33
N ASP A 134 10.07 -4.21 17.17
CA ASP A 134 10.14 -5.62 16.82
C ASP A 134 9.30 -6.51 17.75
N SER A 135 8.82 -5.95 18.85
CA SER A 135 8.11 -6.69 19.88
C SER A 135 7.12 -5.80 20.63
N PHE A 136 6.07 -6.40 21.15
CA PHE A 136 5.08 -5.77 22.03
C PHE A 136 4.83 -6.67 23.24
N GLU A 137 4.94 -6.12 24.46
CA GLU A 137 4.79 -6.86 25.74
C GLU A 137 5.68 -8.13 25.80
N GLY A 138 6.90 -8.05 25.26
CA GLY A 138 7.86 -9.15 25.24
C GLY A 138 7.60 -10.24 24.22
N GLN A 139 6.58 -10.09 23.37
CA GLN A 139 6.28 -11.01 22.29
C GLN A 139 6.65 -10.37 20.93
N PRO A 140 7.16 -11.15 19.94
CA PRO A 140 7.48 -10.64 18.63
C PRO A 140 6.22 -10.12 17.93
N LEU A 141 6.35 -9.06 17.14
CA LEU A 141 5.30 -8.58 16.23
C LEU A 141 4.90 -9.69 15.24
N ASN A 142 3.76 -9.56 14.56
CA ASN A 142 3.34 -10.51 13.55
C ASN A 142 4.14 -10.30 12.25
N SER A 143 3.75 -9.36 11.43
CA SER A 143 4.45 -8.92 10.24
C SER A 143 3.99 -7.50 9.90
N PRO A 144 4.66 -6.47 10.44
CA PRO A 144 4.28 -5.09 10.17
C PRO A 144 4.16 -4.84 8.67
N ASN A 145 3.00 -4.28 8.25
CA ASN A 145 2.64 -4.19 6.83
C ASN A 145 2.77 -2.76 6.29
N ASP A 146 1.92 -1.83 6.67
CA ASP A 146 2.01 -0.42 6.24
C ASP A 146 2.25 0.51 7.43
N LEU A 147 2.75 1.71 7.14
CA LEU A 147 3.13 2.66 8.18
C LEU A 147 3.03 4.11 7.73
N VAL A 148 2.71 4.99 8.67
CA VAL A 148 2.67 6.44 8.44
C VAL A 148 3.28 7.22 9.61
N PRO A 149 4.08 8.25 9.34
CA PRO A 149 4.57 9.17 10.35
C PRO A 149 3.51 10.22 10.71
N HIS A 150 3.58 10.72 11.93
CA HIS A 150 2.77 11.83 12.42
C HIS A 150 3.68 13.03 12.77
N PRO A 151 3.20 14.30 12.67
CA PRO A 151 4.02 15.49 12.95
C PRO A 151 4.62 15.56 14.35
N ASP A 152 4.06 14.85 15.33
CA ASP A 152 4.62 14.75 16.70
C ASP A 152 5.85 13.83 16.78
N GLY A 153 6.28 13.26 15.64
CA GLY A 153 7.39 12.32 15.53
C GLY A 153 7.01 10.86 15.79
N SER A 154 5.76 10.57 16.12
CA SER A 154 5.29 9.20 16.26
C SER A 154 5.14 8.50 14.92
N ILE A 155 5.26 7.16 14.94
CA ILE A 155 5.12 6.28 13.77
C ILE A 155 3.96 5.34 14.08
N TRP A 156 2.98 5.30 13.19
CA TRP A 156 1.82 4.42 13.30
C TRP A 156 1.92 3.33 12.24
N PHE A 157 1.66 2.08 12.64
CA PHE A 157 1.79 0.95 11.72
C PHE A 157 0.80 -0.17 12.04
N THR A 158 0.48 -0.95 11.02
CA THR A 158 -0.39 -2.13 11.09
C THR A 158 0.45 -3.39 11.19
N ASP A 159 -0.07 -4.41 11.90
CA ASP A 159 0.65 -5.66 12.18
C ASP A 159 -0.26 -6.89 11.91
N PRO A 160 -0.65 -7.10 10.64
CA PRO A 160 -1.41 -8.28 10.22
C PRO A 160 -0.52 -9.53 10.15
N PRO A 161 -1.08 -10.73 9.84
CA PRO A 161 -0.32 -11.97 9.84
C PRO A 161 0.27 -12.33 8.46
N TYR A 162 0.33 -11.41 7.47
CA TYR A 162 0.63 -11.78 6.08
C TYR A 162 2.04 -12.34 5.90
N GLY A 163 3.04 -11.78 6.56
CA GLY A 163 4.41 -12.29 6.53
C GLY A 163 4.59 -13.66 7.21
N ALA A 164 3.58 -14.13 7.97
CA ALA A 164 3.55 -15.49 8.48
C ALA A 164 3.24 -16.53 7.38
N ARG A 165 2.82 -16.05 6.22
CA ARG A 165 2.53 -16.85 5.03
C ARG A 165 3.80 -16.94 4.20
N LEU A 166 4.23 -18.15 3.80
CA LEU A 166 5.44 -18.31 2.98
C LEU A 166 5.33 -17.59 1.62
N SER A 167 4.12 -17.28 1.18
CA SER A 167 3.87 -16.52 -0.05
C SER A 167 4.22 -15.03 0.04
N GLU A 168 4.31 -14.48 1.26
CA GLU A 168 4.68 -13.10 1.50
C GLU A 168 5.84 -13.03 2.47
N GLY A 169 6.99 -12.61 2.07
CA GLY A 169 8.03 -12.32 3.02
C GLY A 169 8.84 -13.51 3.51
N HIS A 170 9.02 -14.57 2.72
CA HIS A 170 9.97 -15.61 3.04
C HIS A 170 11.14 -15.60 2.03
N PRO A 171 12.40 -15.40 2.47
CA PRO A 171 13.56 -15.31 1.57
C PRO A 171 13.76 -16.61 0.78
N ASP A 172 13.31 -17.74 1.32
CA ASP A 172 13.44 -19.05 0.72
C ASP A 172 12.13 -19.55 0.09
N PHE A 173 11.21 -18.67 -0.29
CA PHE A 173 9.93 -19.11 -0.85
C PHE A 173 10.10 -19.98 -2.12
N ALA A 174 11.17 -19.78 -2.87
CA ALA A 174 11.53 -20.57 -4.06
C ALA A 174 12.43 -21.78 -3.75
N GLY A 175 12.75 -22.02 -2.48
CA GLY A 175 13.67 -23.05 -2.02
C GLY A 175 14.92 -22.49 -1.37
N GLY A 176 15.37 -23.08 -0.27
CA GLY A 176 16.53 -22.67 0.47
C GLY A 176 16.62 -23.32 1.85
N PRO A 177 17.57 -22.88 2.72
CA PRO A 177 17.81 -23.54 4.01
C PRO A 177 16.63 -23.63 4.96
N THR A 178 15.71 -22.64 4.92
CA THR A 178 14.56 -22.59 5.82
C THR A 178 13.24 -23.04 5.15
N ASN A 179 13.27 -23.27 3.83
CA ASN A 179 12.17 -23.81 3.03
C ASN A 179 12.74 -24.70 1.90
N PRO A 180 13.32 -25.87 2.20
CA PRO A 180 14.06 -26.68 1.22
C PRO A 180 13.25 -27.07 -0.01
N ASP A 181 11.96 -27.29 0.16
CA ASP A 181 11.07 -27.72 -0.92
C ASP A 181 10.64 -26.59 -1.86
N GLY A 182 10.89 -25.33 -1.52
CA GLY A 182 10.44 -24.17 -2.30
C GLY A 182 8.92 -24.12 -2.46
N ARG A 183 8.16 -24.67 -1.54
CA ARG A 183 6.70 -24.72 -1.60
C ARG A 183 6.09 -23.64 -0.72
N LEU A 184 4.99 -23.06 -1.21
CA LEU A 184 4.14 -22.23 -0.37
C LEU A 184 3.57 -23.07 0.77
N ASN A 185 3.43 -22.47 1.95
CA ASN A 185 2.79 -23.12 3.06
C ASN A 185 1.34 -23.49 2.67
N PRO A 186 0.94 -24.79 2.71
CA PRO A 186 -0.43 -25.18 2.38
C PRO A 186 -1.47 -24.64 3.38
N LEU A 187 -1.01 -24.08 4.50
CA LEU A 187 -1.83 -23.44 5.53
C LEU A 187 -1.90 -21.91 5.36
N VAL A 188 -1.47 -21.38 4.23
CA VAL A 188 -1.63 -19.96 3.89
C VAL A 188 -3.05 -19.51 4.21
N GLY A 189 -3.19 -18.39 4.89
CA GLY A 189 -4.48 -17.90 5.36
C GLY A 189 -4.99 -18.52 6.66
N GLN A 190 -4.28 -19.47 7.26
CA GLN A 190 -4.62 -19.92 8.59
C GLN A 190 -4.01 -18.97 9.63
N PRO A 191 -4.75 -18.57 10.68
CA PRO A 191 -4.23 -17.72 11.74
C PRO A 191 -2.96 -18.25 12.39
N ASP A 192 -2.82 -19.58 12.44
CA ASP A 192 -1.73 -20.30 13.09
C ASP A 192 -0.77 -20.98 12.10
N ALA A 193 -0.89 -20.70 10.82
CA ALA A 193 0.08 -21.16 9.84
C ALA A 193 1.42 -20.50 10.17
N GLY A 194 2.35 -21.25 10.71
CA GLY A 194 3.62 -20.78 11.27
C GLY A 194 4.19 -19.52 10.63
N ALA A 195 4.68 -18.62 11.46
CA ALA A 195 5.46 -17.48 11.03
C ALA A 195 6.71 -17.95 10.28
N MET A 196 7.34 -17.04 9.55
CA MET A 196 8.62 -17.29 8.92
C MET A 196 9.59 -17.97 9.86
N GLY A 197 10.27 -19.01 9.39
CA GLY A 197 11.09 -19.88 10.21
C GLY A 197 10.30 -20.81 11.11
N GLY A 198 9.02 -21.10 10.80
CA GLY A 198 8.19 -22.09 11.53
C GLY A 198 7.60 -21.58 12.84
N LYS A 199 7.60 -20.26 13.08
CA LYS A 199 7.00 -19.66 14.27
C LYS A 199 5.57 -19.25 14.02
N SER A 200 4.66 -19.66 14.89
CA SER A 200 3.27 -19.24 14.87
C SER A 200 3.09 -17.79 15.26
N ARG A 201 2.01 -17.15 14.80
CA ARG A 201 1.53 -15.88 15.32
C ARG A 201 1.29 -16.00 16.83
N VAL A 202 1.80 -15.04 17.59
CA VAL A 202 1.64 -15.00 19.05
C VAL A 202 0.69 -13.87 19.45
N LEU A 203 0.80 -12.71 18.80
CA LEU A 203 -0.05 -11.56 19.08
C LEU A 203 -1.30 -11.57 18.19
N PRO A 204 -2.45 -11.05 18.69
CA PRO A 204 -3.56 -10.66 17.82
C PRO A 204 -3.10 -9.65 16.75
N THR A 205 -3.84 -9.54 15.65
CA THR A 205 -3.55 -8.50 14.66
C THR A 205 -3.96 -7.14 15.21
N ASN A 206 -3.03 -6.22 15.28
CA ASN A 206 -3.25 -4.92 15.91
C ASN A 206 -2.72 -3.78 15.05
N THR A 207 -3.08 -2.56 15.41
CA THR A 207 -2.43 -1.35 14.93
C THR A 207 -1.70 -0.72 16.11
N TYR A 208 -0.47 -0.29 15.88
CA TYR A 208 0.41 0.26 16.90
C TYR A 208 0.82 1.69 16.61
N ARG A 209 1.19 2.40 17.68
CA ARG A 209 1.83 3.71 17.68
C ARG A 209 3.13 3.62 18.48
N TRP A 210 4.23 3.90 17.81
CA TRP A 210 5.52 4.13 18.47
C TRP A 210 5.71 5.63 18.66
N ASP A 211 6.10 6.06 19.85
CA ASP A 211 6.45 7.46 20.12
C ASP A 211 7.97 7.66 20.26
N PRO A 212 8.49 8.90 20.09
CA PRO A 212 9.92 9.18 20.15
C PRO A 212 10.61 8.84 21.47
N SER A 213 9.86 8.60 22.56
CA SER A 213 10.43 8.08 23.82
C SER A 213 10.80 6.60 23.77
N GLY A 214 10.44 5.91 22.66
CA GLY A 214 10.64 4.48 22.48
C GLY A 214 9.47 3.61 22.95
N ARG A 215 8.37 4.22 23.40
CA ARG A 215 7.19 3.49 23.88
C ARG A 215 6.34 3.04 22.71
N LEU A 216 6.01 1.75 22.67
CA LEU A 216 5.05 1.16 21.74
C LEU A 216 3.69 1.00 22.42
N GLU A 217 2.65 1.53 21.81
CA GLU A 217 1.27 1.48 22.28
C GLU A 217 0.40 0.77 21.26
N ARG A 218 -0.45 -0.18 21.70
CA ARG A 218 -1.52 -0.73 20.86
C ARG A 218 -2.66 0.28 20.82
N VAL A 219 -2.96 0.81 19.65
CA VAL A 219 -4.00 1.83 19.43
C VAL A 219 -5.30 1.28 18.88
N LEU A 220 -5.26 0.15 18.15
CA LEU A 220 -6.43 -0.62 17.73
C LEU A 220 -6.20 -2.11 17.96
N THR A 221 -7.27 -2.80 18.30
CA THR A 221 -7.28 -4.25 18.51
C THR A 221 -7.84 -4.98 17.30
N GLU A 222 -7.59 -6.29 17.24
CA GLU A 222 -8.14 -7.18 16.20
C GLU A 222 -9.67 -7.15 16.12
N GLU A 223 -10.35 -6.97 17.26
CA GLU A 223 -11.82 -6.88 17.29
C GLU A 223 -12.34 -5.56 16.67
N GLN A 224 -11.57 -4.50 16.77
CA GLN A 224 -11.90 -3.20 16.16
C GLN A 224 -11.61 -3.19 14.67
N VAL A 225 -10.43 -3.66 14.27
CA VAL A 225 -10.01 -3.74 12.87
C VAL A 225 -9.31 -5.08 12.65
N PRO A 226 -10.05 -6.13 12.27
CA PRO A 226 -9.43 -7.41 11.91
C PRO A 226 -8.60 -7.28 10.63
N ASP A 227 -7.46 -7.95 10.60
CA ASP A 227 -6.48 -7.93 9.49
C ASP A 227 -6.22 -6.49 8.98
N PRO A 228 -5.66 -5.60 9.84
CA PRO A 228 -5.40 -4.22 9.48
C PRO A 228 -4.29 -4.18 8.40
N ASN A 229 -4.48 -3.34 7.35
CA ASN A 229 -3.57 -3.20 6.23
C ASN A 229 -3.14 -1.73 6.06
N GLY A 230 -3.49 -1.09 4.96
CA GLY A 230 -3.16 0.30 4.72
C GLY A 230 -3.71 1.25 5.77
N LEU A 231 -2.96 2.31 6.06
CA LEU A 231 -3.43 3.38 6.94
C LEU A 231 -2.92 4.74 6.46
N CYS A 232 -3.70 5.80 6.68
CA CYS A 232 -3.26 7.17 6.45
C CYS A 232 -4.03 8.18 7.30
N PHE A 233 -3.41 9.31 7.59
CA PHE A 233 -4.08 10.43 8.25
C PHE A 233 -4.78 11.34 7.23
N SER A 234 -5.85 12.02 7.67
CA SER A 234 -6.38 13.20 7.00
C SER A 234 -5.32 14.31 6.94
N PRO A 235 -5.44 15.32 6.03
CA PRO A 235 -4.44 16.37 5.91
C PRO A 235 -4.21 17.19 7.18
N ASP A 236 -5.21 17.27 8.04
CA ASP A 236 -5.15 17.97 9.34
C ASP A 236 -4.77 17.05 10.52
N TYR A 237 -4.48 15.76 10.26
CA TYR A 237 -4.12 14.73 11.24
C TYR A 237 -5.18 14.46 12.32
N LYS A 238 -6.43 14.87 12.10
CA LYS A 238 -7.52 14.64 13.05
C LYS A 238 -8.29 13.36 12.81
N THR A 239 -8.12 12.74 11.65
CA THR A 239 -8.72 11.46 11.31
C THR A 239 -7.64 10.48 10.88
N LEU A 240 -7.69 9.24 11.39
CA LEU A 240 -6.93 8.12 10.86
C LEU A 240 -7.87 7.19 10.12
N TYR A 241 -7.55 6.90 8.87
CA TYR A 241 -8.18 5.85 8.08
C TYR A 241 -7.38 4.57 8.20
N VAL A 242 -8.07 3.44 8.40
CA VAL A 242 -7.43 2.12 8.49
C VAL A 242 -8.24 1.12 7.69
N VAL A 243 -7.55 0.39 6.83
CA VAL A 243 -8.12 -0.71 6.06
C VAL A 243 -8.24 -1.96 6.91
N SER A 244 -9.36 -2.66 6.78
CA SER A 244 -9.53 -4.05 7.19
C SER A 244 -9.63 -4.89 5.92
N THR A 245 -8.53 -5.56 5.55
CA THR A 245 -8.47 -6.35 4.30
C THR A 245 -9.22 -7.66 4.46
N GLY A 246 -9.99 -8.03 3.45
CA GLY A 246 -10.74 -9.27 3.44
C GLY A 246 -9.87 -10.51 3.21
N LYS A 247 -10.53 -11.62 2.95
CA LYS A 247 -9.86 -12.89 2.65
C LYS A 247 -9.11 -12.79 1.32
N GLY A 248 -7.84 -13.15 1.35
CA GLY A 248 -7.07 -13.42 0.15
C GLY A 248 -7.44 -14.77 -0.47
N PRO A 249 -6.95 -15.07 -1.68
CA PRO A 249 -7.14 -16.36 -2.32
C PRO A 249 -6.62 -17.50 -1.43
N GLY A 250 -7.50 -18.44 -1.07
CA GLY A 250 -7.18 -19.59 -0.22
C GLY A 250 -7.26 -19.34 1.29
N ASP A 251 -7.52 -18.13 1.73
CA ASP A 251 -7.65 -17.79 3.14
C ASP A 251 -8.96 -18.30 3.74
N LYS A 252 -8.89 -18.84 4.96
CA LYS A 252 -10.09 -19.23 5.72
C LYS A 252 -10.68 -18.06 6.51
N VAL A 253 -9.85 -17.16 6.96
CA VAL A 253 -10.19 -15.95 7.71
C VAL A 253 -9.65 -14.72 7.02
N GLY A 254 -10.17 -13.56 7.37
CA GLY A 254 -9.76 -12.27 6.83
C GLY A 254 -10.57 -11.17 7.50
N GLY A 255 -10.22 -9.94 7.25
CA GLY A 255 -10.95 -8.78 7.72
C GLY A 255 -12.26 -8.54 6.96
N ASN A 256 -12.77 -7.32 7.06
CA ASN A 256 -14.13 -6.98 6.65
C ASN A 256 -14.25 -6.46 5.20
N ASN A 257 -13.15 -6.26 4.49
CA ASN A 257 -13.08 -5.59 3.17
C ASN A 257 -13.63 -4.15 3.19
N VAL A 258 -13.29 -3.40 4.22
CA VAL A 258 -13.81 -2.05 4.43
C VAL A 258 -12.69 -1.08 4.84
N ILE A 259 -12.99 0.21 4.77
CA ILE A 259 -12.16 1.26 5.35
C ILE A 259 -12.89 1.83 6.56
N TYR A 260 -12.23 1.84 7.71
CA TYR A 260 -12.69 2.53 8.91
C TYR A 260 -12.03 3.89 9.05
N ALA A 261 -12.73 4.82 9.71
CA ALA A 261 -12.19 6.10 10.12
C ALA A 261 -12.31 6.26 11.64
N PHE A 262 -11.31 6.89 12.23
CA PHE A 262 -11.20 7.14 13.67
C PHE A 262 -10.83 8.60 13.90
N ASP A 263 -11.38 9.22 14.95
CA ASP A 263 -10.92 10.52 15.39
C ASP A 263 -9.65 10.38 16.22
N VAL A 264 -8.64 11.21 15.92
CA VAL A 264 -7.33 11.20 16.57
C VAL A 264 -7.34 12.21 17.72
N GLN A 265 -7.08 11.72 18.95
CA GLN A 265 -6.99 12.53 20.16
C GLN A 265 -5.66 12.23 20.88
N GLY A 266 -4.60 12.90 20.44
CA GLY A 266 -3.23 12.59 20.89
C GLY A 266 -2.82 11.18 20.45
N SER A 267 -2.53 10.28 21.41
CA SER A 267 -2.21 8.89 21.11
C SER A 267 -3.43 7.96 21.03
N LYS A 268 -4.64 8.48 21.23
CA LYS A 268 -5.87 7.68 21.31
C LYS A 268 -6.70 7.84 20.04
N LEU A 269 -7.34 6.73 19.64
CA LEU A 269 -8.34 6.69 18.59
C LEU A 269 -9.72 6.51 19.20
N THR A 270 -10.68 7.33 18.74
CA THR A 270 -12.06 7.33 19.21
C THR A 270 -13.03 7.38 18.03
N ASN A 271 -14.32 7.26 18.29
CA ASN A 271 -15.37 7.43 17.28
C ASN A 271 -15.15 6.58 16.01
N GLN A 272 -14.95 5.26 16.20
CA GLN A 272 -14.86 4.33 15.06
C GLN A 272 -16.12 4.42 14.20
N ARG A 273 -15.93 4.59 12.90
CA ARG A 273 -17.01 4.62 11.92
C ARG A 273 -16.61 3.94 10.62
N LEU A 274 -17.57 3.36 9.94
CA LEU A 274 -17.38 2.88 8.58
C LEU A 274 -17.21 4.11 7.66
N PHE A 275 -16.07 4.17 6.97
CA PHE A 275 -15.85 5.20 5.95
C PHE A 275 -16.36 4.73 4.57
N SER A 276 -16.03 3.49 4.19
CA SER A 276 -16.49 2.89 2.94
C SER A 276 -16.57 1.37 3.08
N ASP A 277 -17.64 0.79 2.53
CA ASP A 277 -17.80 -0.66 2.39
C ASP A 277 -17.08 -1.23 1.16
N MET A 278 -16.45 -0.35 0.38
CA MET A 278 -15.69 -0.69 -0.82
C MET A 278 -16.49 -1.50 -1.86
N ILE A 279 -17.81 -1.37 -1.88
CA ILE A 279 -18.67 -1.99 -2.89
C ILE A 279 -18.95 -0.98 -4.01
N VAL A 280 -18.57 -1.33 -5.22
CA VAL A 280 -18.77 -0.50 -6.43
C VAL A 280 -19.51 -1.33 -7.47
N ASP A 281 -20.69 -0.87 -7.89
CA ASP A 281 -21.57 -1.56 -8.84
C ASP A 281 -21.86 -3.03 -8.41
N GLY A 282 -21.93 -3.28 -7.09
CA GLY A 282 -22.15 -4.62 -6.53
C GLY A 282 -20.89 -5.51 -6.48
N VAL A 283 -19.73 -4.98 -6.87
CA VAL A 283 -18.44 -5.68 -6.81
C VAL A 283 -17.64 -5.20 -5.60
N THR A 284 -17.15 -6.13 -4.79
CA THR A 284 -16.23 -5.81 -3.69
C THR A 284 -14.87 -5.44 -4.26
N CYS A 285 -14.46 -4.21 -4.02
CA CYS A 285 -13.13 -3.68 -4.36
C CYS A 285 -12.27 -3.75 -3.11
N GLY A 286 -11.67 -4.93 -2.83
CA GLY A 286 -10.91 -5.16 -1.60
C GLY A 286 -9.85 -4.08 -1.37
N PRO A 287 -9.97 -3.26 -0.30
CA PRO A 287 -9.00 -2.20 -0.04
C PRO A 287 -7.67 -2.77 0.45
N ASP A 288 -6.59 -2.04 0.12
CA ASP A 288 -5.24 -2.41 0.50
C ASP A 288 -4.50 -1.14 0.98
N GLY A 289 -3.40 -0.73 0.38
CA GLY A 289 -2.74 0.53 0.70
C GLY A 289 -3.56 1.75 0.27
N LEU A 290 -3.43 2.86 0.97
CA LEU A 290 -4.20 4.08 0.72
C LEU A 290 -3.44 5.36 1.10
N ARG A 291 -3.77 6.46 0.43
CA ARG A 291 -3.24 7.80 0.75
C ARG A 291 -4.33 8.85 0.55
N VAL A 292 -4.14 10.03 1.14
CA VAL A 292 -5.03 11.18 0.96
C VAL A 292 -4.36 12.29 0.15
N ASP A 293 -5.16 13.04 -0.61
CA ASP A 293 -4.73 14.28 -1.24
C ASP A 293 -4.96 15.50 -0.31
N VAL A 294 -4.50 16.66 -0.75
CA VAL A 294 -4.60 17.92 0.03
C VAL A 294 -6.05 18.37 0.29
N TYR A 295 -7.01 17.86 -0.46
CA TYR A 295 -8.45 18.13 -0.25
C TYR A 295 -9.10 17.09 0.66
N GLY A 296 -8.32 16.09 1.12
CA GLY A 296 -8.82 15.01 1.95
C GLY A 296 -9.51 13.88 1.20
N ASN A 297 -9.44 13.85 -0.13
CA ASN A 297 -9.94 12.71 -0.88
C ASN A 297 -9.04 11.49 -0.64
N LEU A 298 -9.66 10.33 -0.43
CA LEU A 298 -8.99 9.08 -0.15
C LEU A 298 -8.80 8.30 -1.45
N TRP A 299 -7.54 7.95 -1.75
CA TRP A 299 -7.13 7.15 -2.90
C TRP A 299 -6.70 5.78 -2.38
N SER A 300 -7.45 4.72 -2.72
CA SER A 300 -7.23 3.37 -2.21
C SER A 300 -6.90 2.41 -3.33
N GLY A 301 -5.83 1.64 -3.16
CA GLY A 301 -5.60 0.43 -3.93
C GLY A 301 -6.79 -0.52 -3.82
N SER A 302 -7.08 -1.25 -4.88
CA SER A 302 -8.26 -2.12 -4.99
C SER A 302 -7.87 -3.47 -5.56
N ASN A 303 -7.99 -4.51 -4.73
CA ASN A 303 -7.91 -5.91 -5.10
C ASN A 303 -9.29 -6.38 -5.57
N ALA A 304 -9.49 -6.40 -6.88
CA ALA A 304 -10.78 -6.66 -7.47
C ALA A 304 -10.64 -7.38 -8.82
N PRO A 305 -11.72 -7.95 -9.38
CA PRO A 305 -11.71 -8.49 -10.73
C PRO A 305 -11.37 -7.43 -11.79
N LEU A 306 -10.96 -7.89 -12.97
CA LEU A 306 -10.65 -7.04 -14.12
C LEU A 306 -11.80 -6.03 -14.39
N GLY A 307 -11.45 -4.76 -14.56
CA GLY A 307 -12.39 -3.66 -14.72
C GLY A 307 -12.76 -2.96 -13.42
N TYR A 308 -12.46 -3.57 -12.28
CA TYR A 308 -12.58 -3.01 -10.93
C TYR A 308 -11.24 -2.94 -10.20
N ALA A 309 -10.27 -3.72 -10.61
CA ALA A 309 -8.89 -3.64 -10.14
C ALA A 309 -8.25 -2.29 -10.49
N GLY A 310 -7.40 -1.76 -9.59
CA GLY A 310 -6.73 -0.49 -9.75
C GLY A 310 -6.91 0.42 -8.54
N VAL A 311 -7.45 1.62 -8.71
CA VAL A 311 -7.61 2.60 -7.62
C VAL A 311 -9.05 3.09 -7.57
N THR A 312 -9.62 3.18 -6.37
CA THR A 312 -10.87 3.87 -6.09
C THR A 312 -10.61 5.18 -5.36
N VAL A 313 -11.37 6.23 -5.70
CA VAL A 313 -11.18 7.58 -5.15
C VAL A 313 -12.46 8.05 -4.49
N TRP A 314 -12.37 8.42 -3.21
CA TRP A 314 -13.48 8.76 -2.36
C TRP A 314 -13.31 10.17 -1.79
N ASN A 315 -14.37 10.97 -1.75
CA ASN A 315 -14.29 12.27 -1.07
C ASN A 315 -14.26 12.09 0.47
N PRO A 316 -13.99 13.16 1.24
CA PRO A 316 -13.94 13.07 2.72
C PRO A 316 -15.23 12.58 3.40
N GLN A 317 -16.37 12.60 2.69
CA GLN A 317 -17.65 12.11 3.17
C GLN A 317 -17.91 10.64 2.80
N GLY A 318 -16.94 9.96 2.17
CA GLY A 318 -17.08 8.56 1.75
C GLY A 318 -17.90 8.37 0.47
N LYS A 319 -18.11 9.42 -0.34
CA LYS A 319 -18.74 9.30 -1.65
C LYS A 319 -17.69 8.96 -2.70
N LEU A 320 -17.94 7.93 -3.52
CA LEU A 320 -17.09 7.55 -4.64
C LEU A 320 -17.08 8.66 -5.69
N LEU A 321 -15.88 9.16 -6.03
CA LEU A 321 -15.65 10.16 -7.07
C LEU A 321 -15.32 9.52 -8.41
N GLY A 322 -14.46 8.51 -8.41
CA GLY A 322 -14.01 7.86 -9.63
C GLY A 322 -13.11 6.68 -9.39
N ARG A 323 -12.64 6.10 -10.48
CA ARG A 323 -11.76 4.93 -10.46
C ARG A 323 -10.67 5.06 -11.53
N ILE A 324 -9.51 4.48 -11.24
CA ILE A 324 -8.45 4.24 -12.21
C ILE A 324 -8.38 2.73 -12.40
N ARG A 325 -8.69 2.23 -13.60
CA ARG A 325 -8.63 0.80 -13.90
C ARG A 325 -7.21 0.42 -14.32
N LEU A 326 -6.72 -0.66 -13.72
CA LEU A 326 -5.46 -1.28 -14.11
C LEU A 326 -5.69 -2.72 -14.58
N PRO A 327 -4.79 -3.29 -15.38
CA PRO A 327 -4.88 -4.70 -15.77
C PRO A 327 -4.47 -5.64 -14.64
N GLU A 328 -3.94 -5.09 -13.55
CA GLU A 328 -3.43 -5.78 -12.37
C GLU A 328 -4.11 -5.22 -11.12
N VAL A 329 -4.22 -6.04 -10.07
CA VAL A 329 -4.69 -5.56 -8.77
C VAL A 329 -3.68 -4.57 -8.18
N CYS A 330 -4.17 -3.45 -7.65
CA CYS A 330 -3.33 -2.42 -7.07
C CYS A 330 -3.23 -2.61 -5.56
N ALA A 331 -2.03 -2.94 -5.10
CA ALA A 331 -1.77 -3.15 -3.69
C ALA A 331 -1.66 -1.82 -2.93
N ASN A 332 -0.94 -0.81 -3.47
CA ASN A 332 -0.72 0.41 -2.73
C ASN A 332 -0.50 1.62 -3.65
N VAL A 333 -0.62 2.81 -3.08
CA VAL A 333 -0.48 4.08 -3.81
C VAL A 333 0.38 5.08 -3.04
N ALA A 334 1.06 5.98 -3.76
CA ALA A 334 1.77 7.12 -3.19
C ALA A 334 1.71 8.32 -4.11
N PHE A 335 1.63 9.50 -3.53
CA PHE A 335 1.83 10.74 -4.28
C PHE A 335 3.30 11.11 -4.32
N GLY A 336 3.82 11.42 -5.50
CA GLY A 336 5.21 11.77 -5.71
C GLY A 336 5.41 12.74 -6.86
N GLY A 337 6.65 12.83 -7.33
CA GLY A 337 7.08 13.89 -8.26
C GLY A 337 7.42 15.20 -7.53
N PRO A 338 8.12 16.13 -8.18
CA PRO A 338 8.60 17.36 -7.55
C PRO A 338 7.51 18.23 -6.92
N LYS A 339 6.28 18.13 -7.46
CA LYS A 339 5.09 18.83 -6.93
C LYS A 339 4.16 17.94 -6.15
N ARG A 340 4.50 16.63 -6.01
CA ARG A 340 3.62 15.62 -5.41
C ARG A 340 2.24 15.50 -6.09
N ASP A 341 2.18 15.77 -7.37
CA ASP A 341 1.01 15.73 -8.24
C ASP A 341 0.96 14.50 -9.13
N HIS A 342 1.83 13.52 -8.87
CA HIS A 342 1.85 12.24 -9.56
C HIS A 342 1.43 11.13 -8.60
N LEU A 343 0.39 10.40 -8.96
CA LEU A 343 -0.03 9.20 -8.26
C LEU A 343 0.77 8.01 -8.81
N PHE A 344 1.61 7.43 -7.98
CA PHE A 344 2.25 6.15 -8.22
C PHE A 344 1.39 5.03 -7.67
N MET A 345 1.28 3.94 -8.41
CA MET A 345 0.44 2.79 -8.11
C MET A 345 1.29 1.53 -8.25
N THR A 346 1.55 0.83 -7.15
CA THR A 346 2.17 -0.50 -7.16
C THR A 346 1.07 -1.54 -7.37
N ALA A 347 1.18 -2.29 -8.45
CA ALA A 347 0.13 -3.22 -8.83
C ALA A 347 0.76 -4.55 -9.29
N SER A 348 0.52 -5.61 -8.54
CA SER A 348 1.05 -6.96 -8.77
C SER A 348 2.55 -6.96 -9.16
N GLN A 349 2.86 -6.93 -10.44
CA GLN A 349 4.23 -6.99 -10.95
C GLN A 349 4.80 -5.64 -11.39
N SER A 350 3.99 -4.58 -11.36
CA SER A 350 4.27 -3.35 -12.10
C SER A 350 4.16 -2.08 -11.24
N LEU A 351 4.82 -1.03 -11.71
CA LEU A 351 4.66 0.34 -11.24
C LEU A 351 3.98 1.17 -12.32
N TYR A 352 2.87 1.81 -11.96
CA TYR A 352 2.12 2.74 -12.81
C TYR A 352 2.21 4.16 -12.26
N VAL A 353 1.99 5.14 -13.11
CA VAL A 353 1.95 6.56 -12.73
C VAL A 353 0.86 7.30 -13.50
N LEU A 354 0.22 8.25 -12.85
CA LEU A 354 -0.74 9.19 -13.44
C LEU A 354 -0.52 10.58 -12.84
N GLN A 355 -0.34 11.59 -13.69
CA GLN A 355 -0.30 12.97 -13.23
C GLN A 355 -1.70 13.50 -12.94
N LEU A 356 -1.84 14.30 -11.90
CA LEU A 356 -3.09 14.82 -11.38
C LEU A 356 -3.05 16.35 -11.24
N LEU A 357 -4.21 16.98 -11.06
CA LEU A 357 -4.34 18.40 -10.66
C LEU A 357 -4.35 18.56 -9.14
N THR A 358 -4.46 17.48 -8.39
CA THR A 358 -4.32 17.48 -6.93
C THR A 358 -2.92 17.05 -6.50
N GLN A 359 -2.58 17.26 -5.24
CA GLN A 359 -1.31 16.89 -4.63
C GLN A 359 -1.56 15.98 -3.44
N GLY A 360 -0.61 15.10 -3.15
CA GLY A 360 -0.66 14.31 -1.94
C GLY A 360 -0.50 15.17 -0.68
N ALA A 361 -1.28 14.89 0.36
CA ALA A 361 -1.00 15.39 1.69
C ALA A 361 0.34 14.80 2.18
N ALA A 362 1.16 15.62 2.86
CA ALA A 362 2.49 15.21 3.30
C ALA A 362 2.46 14.30 4.52
N PRO A 363 3.58 13.68 4.81
CA PRO A 363 4.61 13.13 3.95
C PRO A 363 4.26 11.77 3.40
N GLY A 364 4.96 11.33 2.40
CA GLY A 364 5.05 9.96 2.00
C GLY A 364 4.04 9.26 1.24
#